data_080e89dad15faa71d5e3e3f0ea005a58
#
_entry.id   080e89dad15faa71d5e3e3f0ea005a58
#
_cell.length_a   1.000
_cell.length_b   1.000
_cell.length_c   1.000
_cell.angle_alpha   90.00
_cell.angle_beta   90.00
_cell.angle_gamma   90.00
#
_symmetry.space_group_name_H-M   'P 1'
#
loop_
_entity.id
_entity.type
_entity.pdbx_description
1 polymer ?
#
loop_
_entity_poly.entity_id
_entity_poly.type
_entity_poly.pdbx_seq_one_letter_code
_entity_poly.pdbx_strand_id
1 'polypeptide(L)'
;MWYLHMLPEVEVAKPTEYMYKLYDEDSMEELHAVIKAQEAYNVFTHAVQEDGDYMLALAAYDNDLLVSAASCEVDEGVEWRAIGVDTLTGHGGRGLAAYLVKEIALETERRGKIPCYTTWSANLASTKVALSAGFRPVWMSHFAETL
;
A
#
# COMPACT_ATOMS: atom_id res chain seq x y z
N MET A 1 -15.40 1.95 -3.44
CA MET A 1 -14.98 3.33 -3.74
C MET A 1 -13.58 3.33 -4.32
N TRP A 2 -13.38 4.06 -5.37
CA TRP A 2 -12.10 4.23 -6.06
C TRP A 2 -11.54 5.62 -5.79
N TYR A 3 -10.25 5.69 -5.51
CA TYR A 3 -9.53 6.93 -5.22
C TYR A 3 -8.36 7.07 -6.17
N LEU A 4 -8.11 8.30 -6.64
CA LEU A 4 -6.89 8.66 -7.35
C LEU A 4 -6.04 9.60 -6.49
N HIS A 5 -4.73 9.53 -6.66
CA HIS A 5 -3.79 10.44 -6.00
C HIS A 5 -3.85 11.80 -6.72
N MET A 6 -4.53 12.75 -6.11
CA MET A 6 -4.84 14.05 -6.73
C MET A 6 -4.16 15.23 -6.03
N LEU A 7 -3.71 15.03 -4.80
CA LEU A 7 -3.11 16.09 -3.98
C LEU A 7 -1.70 15.68 -3.54
N PRO A 8 -0.71 15.67 -4.45
CA PRO A 8 0.66 15.28 -4.12
C PRO A 8 1.34 16.19 -3.11
N GLU A 9 0.86 17.43 -2.95
CA GLU A 9 1.36 18.41 -1.99
C GLU A 9 0.92 18.17 -0.56
N VAL A 10 -0.05 17.27 -0.31
CA VAL A 10 -0.46 16.91 1.05
C VAL A 10 0.72 16.30 1.79
N GLU A 11 1.11 16.93 2.87
CA GLU A 11 2.21 16.45 3.70
C GLU A 11 1.75 15.29 4.60
N VAL A 12 2.59 14.26 4.66
CA VAL A 12 2.41 13.15 5.59
C VAL A 12 3.71 13.00 6.38
N ALA A 13 3.60 13.10 7.70
CA ALA A 13 4.75 12.95 8.58
C ALA A 13 5.35 11.55 8.45
N LYS A 14 6.68 11.50 8.31
CA LYS A 14 7.44 10.25 8.33
C LYS A 14 7.66 9.79 9.78
N PRO A 15 7.10 8.66 10.21
CA PRO A 15 7.46 8.09 11.51
C PRO A 15 8.95 7.79 11.56
N THR A 16 9.66 8.31 12.57
CA THR A 16 11.13 8.29 12.64
C THR A 16 11.70 7.10 13.41
N GLU A 17 10.86 6.37 14.13
CA GLU A 17 11.25 5.20 14.93
C GLU A 17 11.43 3.92 14.12
N TYR A 18 11.22 3.97 12.80
CA TYR A 18 11.28 2.81 11.90
C TYR A 18 12.38 2.97 10.86
N MET A 19 12.85 1.83 10.37
CA MET A 19 13.69 1.74 9.19
C MET A 19 12.83 1.42 7.97
N TYR A 20 13.13 2.03 6.82
CA TYR A 20 12.34 1.86 5.60
C TYR A 20 13.20 1.26 4.49
N LYS A 21 12.61 0.35 3.72
CA LYS A 21 13.27 -0.22 2.53
C LYS A 21 12.30 -0.27 1.37
N LEU A 22 12.74 0.28 0.23
CA LEU A 22 12.02 0.20 -1.04
C LEU A 22 12.47 -1.05 -1.80
N TYR A 23 11.50 -1.81 -2.28
CA TYR A 23 11.70 -2.98 -3.12
C TYR A 23 11.13 -2.71 -4.51
N ASP A 24 11.85 -3.13 -5.54
CA ASP A 24 11.41 -3.11 -6.93
C ASP A 24 11.17 -4.54 -7.43
N GLU A 25 10.92 -4.71 -8.72
CA GLU A 25 10.68 -6.03 -9.32
C GLU A 25 11.87 -6.99 -9.11
N ASP A 26 13.10 -6.49 -9.13
CA ASP A 26 14.31 -7.30 -8.99
C ASP A 26 14.57 -7.74 -7.53
N SER A 27 14.09 -6.99 -6.57
CA SER A 27 14.30 -7.26 -5.12
C SER A 27 13.07 -7.79 -4.41
N MET A 28 11.94 -7.96 -5.10
CA MET A 28 10.67 -8.37 -4.46
C MET A 28 10.76 -9.74 -3.78
N GLU A 29 11.58 -10.66 -4.30
CA GLU A 29 11.81 -11.95 -3.67
C GLU A 29 12.39 -11.86 -2.26
N GLU A 30 13.20 -10.82 -2.00
CA GLU A 30 13.75 -10.57 -0.65
C GLU A 30 12.63 -10.23 0.34
N LEU A 31 11.65 -9.41 -0.09
CA LEU A 31 10.49 -9.07 0.75
C LEU A 31 9.61 -10.30 0.99
N HIS A 32 9.35 -11.09 -0.02
CA HIS A 32 8.63 -12.36 0.13
C HIS A 32 9.32 -13.30 1.13
N ALA A 33 10.65 -13.38 1.08
CA ALA A 33 11.41 -14.20 2.02
C ALA A 33 11.25 -13.70 3.47
N VAL A 34 11.23 -12.39 3.70
CA VAL A 34 11.00 -11.80 5.03
C VAL A 34 9.60 -12.14 5.55
N ILE A 35 8.57 -11.95 4.72
CA ILE A 35 7.19 -12.24 5.10
C ILE A 35 7.01 -13.73 5.42
N LYS A 36 7.60 -14.61 4.60
CA LYS A 36 7.57 -16.04 4.82
C LYS A 36 8.27 -16.44 6.13
N ALA A 37 9.44 -15.88 6.39
CA ALA A 37 10.20 -16.14 7.62
C ALA A 37 9.46 -15.67 8.88
N GLN A 38 8.68 -14.59 8.79
CA GLN A 38 7.80 -14.11 9.87
C GLN A 38 6.46 -14.86 9.94
N GLU A 39 6.18 -15.75 9.01
CA GLU A 39 4.88 -16.43 8.89
C GLU A 39 3.73 -15.41 8.83
N ALA A 40 3.90 -14.32 8.07
CA ALA A 40 3.03 -13.13 8.12
C ALA A 40 2.18 -12.90 6.87
N TYR A 41 2.07 -13.86 5.94
CA TYR A 41 1.19 -13.71 4.78
C TYR A 41 -0.29 -13.53 5.15
N ASN A 42 -0.70 -14.05 6.28
CA ASN A 42 -2.05 -13.84 6.81
C ASN A 42 -2.29 -12.42 7.35
N VAL A 43 -1.24 -11.65 7.56
CA VAL A 43 -1.30 -10.25 7.99
C VAL A 43 -1.19 -9.31 6.78
N PHE A 44 -0.24 -9.55 5.89
CA PHE A 44 0.01 -8.71 4.71
C PHE A 44 -0.85 -9.13 3.51
N THR A 45 -2.14 -9.34 3.74
CA THR A 45 -3.08 -9.87 2.73
C THR A 45 -3.40 -8.90 1.59
N HIS A 46 -3.26 -7.59 1.82
CA HIS A 46 -3.52 -6.55 0.83
C HIS A 46 -2.22 -6.00 0.23
N ALA A 47 -1.18 -5.90 1.03
CA ALA A 47 0.09 -5.32 0.59
C ALA A 47 0.90 -6.30 -0.26
N VAL A 48 1.15 -7.51 0.24
CA VAL A 48 1.99 -8.49 -0.45
C VAL A 48 1.39 -9.89 -0.30
N GLN A 49 0.63 -10.31 -1.30
CA GLN A 49 0.10 -11.67 -1.36
C GLN A 49 1.18 -12.65 -1.79
N GLU A 50 1.11 -13.89 -1.32
CA GLU A 50 2.13 -14.92 -1.59
C GLU A 50 2.34 -15.18 -3.09
N ASP A 51 1.26 -15.16 -3.87
CA ASP A 51 1.25 -15.37 -5.32
C ASP A 51 1.13 -14.06 -6.12
N GLY A 52 1.23 -12.91 -5.44
CA GLY A 52 1.08 -11.60 -6.07
C GLY A 52 2.34 -11.16 -6.82
N ASP A 53 2.14 -10.34 -7.84
CA ASP A 53 3.19 -9.73 -8.63
C ASP A 53 3.14 -8.20 -8.45
N TYR A 54 4.26 -7.63 -8.00
CA TYR A 54 4.33 -6.23 -7.59
C TYR A 54 5.44 -5.47 -8.31
N MET A 55 5.12 -4.26 -8.72
CA MET A 55 6.08 -3.34 -9.32
C MET A 55 6.98 -2.70 -8.25
N LEU A 56 6.39 -2.33 -7.13
CA LEU A 56 7.03 -1.63 -6.02
C LEU A 56 6.44 -2.08 -4.70
N ALA A 57 7.27 -2.07 -3.67
CA ALA A 57 6.80 -2.14 -2.28
C ALA A 57 7.71 -1.30 -1.38
N LEU A 58 7.12 -0.62 -0.41
CA LEU A 58 7.86 0.08 0.64
C LEU A 58 7.51 -0.56 1.98
N ALA A 59 8.53 -1.03 2.67
CA ALA A 59 8.39 -1.73 3.94
C ALA A 59 8.97 -0.91 5.09
N ALA A 60 8.31 -0.96 6.24
CA ALA A 60 8.77 -0.38 7.49
C ALA A 60 9.16 -1.49 8.46
N TYR A 61 10.30 -1.33 9.10
CA TYR A 61 10.87 -2.29 10.05
C TYR A 61 11.07 -1.65 11.42
N ASP A 62 10.66 -2.37 12.45
CA ASP A 62 11.04 -2.10 13.83
C ASP A 62 12.19 -3.07 14.17
N ASN A 63 13.43 -2.57 14.17
CA ASN A 63 14.63 -3.40 14.12
C ASN A 63 14.54 -4.37 12.92
N ASP A 64 14.55 -5.67 13.14
CA ASP A 64 14.46 -6.67 12.06
C ASP A 64 13.03 -7.15 11.78
N LEU A 65 12.05 -6.65 12.53
CA LEU A 65 10.64 -7.02 12.37
C LEU A 65 9.95 -6.18 11.31
N LEU A 66 9.42 -6.80 10.27
CA LEU A 66 8.54 -6.14 9.30
C LEU A 66 7.22 -5.80 9.98
N VAL A 67 6.89 -4.52 10.07
CA VAL A 67 5.70 -4.04 10.79
C VAL A 67 4.64 -3.44 9.89
N SER A 68 5.01 -2.95 8.71
CA SER A 68 4.06 -2.40 7.75
C SER A 68 4.64 -2.46 6.34
N ALA A 69 3.79 -2.63 5.34
CA ALA A 69 4.18 -2.58 3.95
C ALA A 69 3.04 -2.01 3.09
N ALA A 70 3.42 -1.20 2.12
CA ALA A 70 2.54 -0.79 1.02
C ALA A 70 3.16 -1.23 -0.29
N SER A 71 2.33 -1.63 -1.23
CA SER A 71 2.78 -2.08 -2.55
C SER A 71 1.94 -1.53 -3.67
N CYS A 72 2.48 -1.62 -4.87
CA CYS A 72 1.83 -1.28 -6.11
C CYS A 72 1.90 -2.49 -7.03
N GLU A 73 0.75 -2.98 -7.47
CA GLU A 73 0.64 -4.18 -8.31
C GLU A 73 1.18 -3.94 -9.72
N VAL A 74 1.67 -5.01 -10.34
CA VAL A 74 1.86 -5.05 -11.78
C VAL A 74 0.52 -5.34 -12.42
N ASP A 75 0.11 -4.49 -13.38
CA ASP A 75 -1.06 -4.73 -14.19
C ASP A 75 -0.71 -4.45 -15.65
N GLU A 76 -0.62 -5.50 -16.44
CA GLU A 76 -0.31 -5.41 -17.85
C GLU A 76 -1.51 -4.87 -18.63
N GLY A 77 -1.30 -3.87 -19.46
CA GLY A 77 -2.31 -3.32 -20.36
C GLY A 77 -3.12 -2.15 -19.80
N VAL A 78 -2.91 -1.76 -18.54
CA VAL A 78 -3.50 -0.54 -17.97
C VAL A 78 -2.43 0.33 -17.32
N GLU A 79 -2.65 1.64 -17.34
CA GLU A 79 -1.72 2.62 -16.75
C GLU A 79 -1.90 2.76 -15.23
N TRP A 80 -3.00 2.26 -14.69
CA TRP A 80 -3.33 2.36 -13.29
C TRP A 80 -2.64 1.26 -12.50
N ARG A 81 -2.20 1.61 -11.29
CA ARG A 81 -1.54 0.68 -10.36
C ARG A 81 -2.24 0.74 -9.03
N ALA A 82 -2.87 -0.37 -8.67
CA ALA A 82 -3.56 -0.50 -7.38
C ALA A 82 -2.56 -0.58 -6.24
N ILE A 83 -2.80 0.19 -5.19
CA ILE A 83 -1.99 0.23 -3.98
C ILE A 83 -2.70 -0.54 -2.87
N GLY A 84 -1.99 -1.46 -2.24
CA GLY A 84 -2.41 -2.15 -1.03
C GLY A 84 -1.49 -1.80 0.14
N VAL A 85 -2.00 -1.83 1.35
CA VAL A 85 -1.24 -1.57 2.57
C VAL A 85 -1.75 -2.42 3.72
N ASP A 86 -0.83 -2.92 4.53
CA ASP A 86 -1.14 -3.62 5.78
C ASP A 86 -0.13 -3.21 6.87
N THR A 87 -0.59 -3.25 8.11
CA THR A 87 0.22 -2.94 9.29
C THR A 87 -0.04 -3.99 10.37
N LEU A 88 1.03 -4.45 11.03
CA LEU A 88 0.91 -5.37 12.16
C LEU A 88 0.10 -4.75 13.29
N THR A 89 -0.67 -5.58 13.96
CA THR A 89 -1.37 -5.21 15.20
C THR A 89 -0.35 -4.67 16.23
N GLY A 90 -0.68 -3.55 16.85
CA GLY A 90 0.21 -2.87 17.80
C GLY A 90 1.03 -1.74 17.18
N HIS A 91 1.13 -1.65 15.86
CA HIS A 91 1.81 -0.56 15.14
C HIS A 91 0.83 0.37 14.39
N GLY A 92 -0.46 0.12 14.50
CA GLY A 92 -1.50 0.99 13.95
C GLY A 92 -1.59 2.33 14.69
N GLY A 93 -2.20 3.33 14.06
CA GLY A 93 -2.41 4.65 14.64
C GLY A 93 -1.17 5.53 14.75
N ARG A 94 -0.05 5.14 14.15
CA ARG A 94 1.24 5.87 14.16
C ARG A 94 1.53 6.61 12.86
N GLY A 95 0.61 6.59 11.91
CA GLY A 95 0.78 7.24 10.61
C GLY A 95 1.60 6.47 9.59
N LEU A 96 1.99 5.23 9.88
CA LEU A 96 2.78 4.38 8.97
C LEU A 96 2.08 4.14 7.64
N ALA A 97 0.83 3.70 7.68
CA ALA A 97 0.09 3.36 6.46
C ALA A 97 -0.05 4.57 5.51
N ALA A 98 -0.41 5.73 6.05
CA ALA A 98 -0.52 6.96 5.24
C ALA A 98 0.83 7.36 4.63
N TYR A 99 1.91 7.27 5.40
CA TYR A 99 3.25 7.58 4.91
C TYR A 99 3.68 6.62 3.79
N LEU A 100 3.54 5.31 4.00
CA LEU A 100 3.93 4.30 3.01
C LEU A 100 3.11 4.42 1.73
N VAL A 101 1.80 4.61 1.85
CA VAL A 101 0.90 4.77 0.69
C VAL A 101 1.27 6.02 -0.11
N LYS A 102 1.53 7.13 0.55
CA LYS A 102 1.95 8.36 -0.13
C LYS A 102 3.27 8.18 -0.89
N GLU A 103 4.27 7.60 -0.25
CA GLU A 103 5.58 7.38 -0.88
C GLU A 103 5.48 6.44 -2.09
N ILE A 104 4.68 5.37 -1.99
CA ILE A 104 4.44 4.47 -3.13
C ILE A 104 3.67 5.21 -4.24
N ALA A 105 2.71 6.04 -3.93
CA ALA A 105 2.00 6.84 -4.92
C ALA A 105 2.95 7.77 -5.67
N LEU A 106 3.80 8.50 -4.96
CA LEU A 106 4.78 9.40 -5.58
C LEU A 106 5.78 8.65 -6.46
N GLU A 107 6.26 7.50 -6.01
CA GLU A 107 7.19 6.68 -6.80
C GLU A 107 6.52 6.08 -8.04
N THR A 108 5.26 5.68 -7.93
CA THR A 108 4.45 5.22 -9.06
C THR A 108 4.30 6.33 -10.11
N GLU A 109 4.02 7.55 -9.68
CA GLU A 109 3.93 8.73 -10.56
C GLU A 109 5.26 9.03 -11.25
N ARG A 110 6.39 8.95 -10.53
CA ARG A 110 7.73 9.14 -11.11
C ARG A 110 8.02 8.13 -12.22
N ARG A 111 7.41 6.95 -12.17
CA ARG A 111 7.53 5.90 -13.20
C ARG A 111 6.50 6.03 -14.32
N GLY A 112 5.74 7.12 -14.35
CA GLY A 112 4.76 7.41 -15.41
C GLY A 112 3.47 6.61 -15.30
N LYS A 113 3.16 6.04 -14.14
CA LYS A 113 1.94 5.29 -13.89
C LYS A 113 0.99 6.07 -12.98
N ILE A 114 -0.27 5.65 -12.94
CA ILE A 114 -1.31 6.32 -12.17
C ILE A 114 -1.62 5.49 -10.92
N PRO A 115 -1.25 5.97 -9.73
CA PRO A 115 -1.59 5.28 -8.49
C PRO A 115 -3.08 5.39 -8.19
N CYS A 116 -3.72 4.26 -7.92
CA CYS A 116 -5.10 4.23 -7.47
C CYS A 116 -5.23 3.43 -6.16
N TYR A 117 -6.29 3.69 -5.44
CA TYR A 117 -6.58 3.06 -4.17
C TYR A 117 -8.05 2.66 -4.14
N THR A 118 -8.33 1.44 -3.73
CA THR A 118 -9.69 0.94 -3.64
C THR A 118 -9.98 0.44 -2.23
N THR A 119 -11.19 0.71 -1.74
CA THR A 119 -11.65 0.18 -0.47
C THR A 119 -13.16 0.12 -0.43
N TRP A 120 -13.69 -0.76 0.41
CA TRP A 120 -15.12 -0.78 0.71
C TRP A 120 -15.52 0.52 1.40
N SER A 121 -16.68 1.07 1.04
CA SER A 121 -17.17 2.32 1.61
C SER A 121 -17.35 2.27 3.14
N ALA A 122 -17.56 1.08 3.69
CA ALA A 122 -17.68 0.86 5.13
C ALA A 122 -16.33 0.76 5.86
N ASN A 123 -15.22 0.61 5.13
CA ASN A 123 -13.88 0.52 5.72
C ASN A 123 -13.33 1.93 6.00
N LEU A 124 -13.70 2.49 7.13
CA LEU A 124 -13.33 3.85 7.51
C LEU A 124 -11.83 4.02 7.75
N ALA A 125 -11.17 3.00 8.30
CA ALA A 125 -9.73 3.05 8.54
C ALA A 125 -8.97 3.16 7.22
N SER A 126 -9.30 2.34 6.23
CA SER A 126 -8.70 2.37 4.90
C SER A 126 -9.00 3.68 4.16
N THR A 127 -10.23 4.17 4.26
CA THR A 127 -10.62 5.47 3.71
C THR A 127 -9.79 6.61 4.29
N LYS A 128 -9.58 6.61 5.60
CA LYS A 128 -8.75 7.60 6.28
C LYS A 128 -7.31 7.59 5.78
N VAL A 129 -6.74 6.41 5.56
CA VAL A 129 -5.39 6.27 4.98
C VAL A 129 -5.33 6.91 3.60
N ALA A 130 -6.26 6.59 2.71
CA ALA A 130 -6.32 7.15 1.37
C ALA A 130 -6.40 8.69 1.38
N LEU A 131 -7.33 9.25 2.14
CA LEU A 131 -7.50 10.70 2.25
C LEU A 131 -6.28 11.39 2.83
N SER A 132 -5.67 10.81 3.88
CA SER A 132 -4.47 11.35 4.52
C SER A 132 -3.25 11.35 3.58
N ALA A 133 -3.17 10.39 2.68
CA ALA A 133 -2.08 10.28 1.71
C ALA A 133 -2.27 11.18 0.46
N GLY A 134 -3.37 11.91 0.36
CA GLY A 134 -3.63 12.81 -0.76
C GLY A 134 -4.51 12.22 -1.86
N PHE A 135 -5.13 11.07 -1.62
CA PHE A 135 -6.10 10.48 -2.54
C PHE A 135 -7.47 11.13 -2.37
N ARG A 136 -8.24 11.15 -3.45
CA ARG A 136 -9.63 11.66 -3.46
C ARG A 136 -10.53 10.69 -4.19
N PRO A 137 -11.79 10.54 -3.75
CA PRO A 137 -12.74 9.64 -4.38
C PRO A 137 -13.09 10.14 -5.78
N VAL A 138 -13.16 9.22 -6.73
CA VAL A 138 -13.45 9.54 -8.14
C VAL A 138 -14.65 8.78 -8.68
N TRP A 139 -14.87 7.52 -8.27
CA TRP A 139 -16.08 6.76 -8.62
C TRP A 139 -16.35 5.65 -7.62
N MET A 140 -17.55 5.07 -7.73
CA MET A 140 -17.98 3.96 -6.91
C MET A 140 -18.45 2.82 -7.82
N SER A 141 -18.03 1.61 -7.51
CA SER A 141 -18.55 0.39 -8.13
C SER A 141 -19.49 -0.31 -7.18
N HIS A 142 -20.61 -0.79 -7.70
CA HIS A 142 -21.56 -1.61 -6.96
C HIS A 142 -21.51 -3.04 -7.51
N PHE A 143 -21.39 -4.00 -6.61
CA PHE A 143 -21.42 -5.42 -6.96
C PHE A 143 -22.69 -6.03 -6.37
N ALA A 144 -23.43 -6.76 -7.21
CA ALA A 144 -24.57 -7.53 -6.78
C ALA A 144 -24.33 -9.01 -7.09
N GLU A 145 -24.55 -9.86 -6.11
CA GLU A 145 -24.54 -11.30 -6.32
C GLU A 145 -25.96 -11.76 -6.60
N THR A 146 -26.11 -12.61 -7.60
CA THR A 146 -27.38 -13.30 -7.86
C THR A 146 -27.46 -14.53 -6.97
N LEU A 147 -28.46 -14.54 -6.11
CA LEU A 147 -28.73 -15.68 -5.23
C LEU A 147 -29.41 -16.81 -6.00
#